data_9a90657f5dc6a7ceceffe3a88a43c04c
#
_entry.id   9a90657f5dc6a7ceceffe3a88a43c04c
#
_cell.length_a   1.000
_cell.length_b   1.000
_cell.length_c   1.000
_cell.angle_alpha   90.00
_cell.angle_beta   90.00
_cell.angle_gamma   90.00
#
_symmetry.space_group_name_H-M   'P 1'
#
loop_
_entity.id
_entity.type
_entity.pdbx_description
1 polymer ?
#
loop_
_entity_poly.entity_id
_entity_poly.type
_entity_poly.pdbx_seq_one_letter_code
_entity_poly.pdbx_strand_id
1 'polypeptide(L)'
;RDYYASRGLGDVYKRQGLIYKYNYRYMTYTFNQLITYDRTFADRHEVNALLGHEFYSYEQNYLEASRSGLVEGIYEVVGSTINSASSLTKDHRIESYFARLNYGFDHKYYIDASWRTDGSSRFAPDTRWGHFWSVGASWRISQEKFMRDLSWLDNLTLKASYGVQGNEGILDSSGYDNFYGWQGYYDINSTGTDYGFS
;
A
#
# COMPACT_ATOMS: atom_id res chain seq x y z
N ARG A 1 15.26 -14.01 -9.62
CA ARG A 1 16.34 -13.81 -10.62
C ARG A 1 15.86 -14.34 -11.95
N ASP A 2 15.35 -13.47 -12.80
CA ASP A 2 14.90 -13.86 -14.14
C ASP A 2 15.96 -13.48 -15.14
N TYR A 3 16.40 -14.47 -15.92
CA TYR A 3 17.37 -14.29 -16.99
C TYR A 3 16.66 -14.52 -18.33
N TYR A 4 16.60 -13.50 -19.17
CA TYR A 4 16.12 -13.64 -20.54
C TYR A 4 17.30 -13.60 -21.50
N ALA A 5 17.56 -14.71 -22.19
CA ALA A 5 18.45 -14.77 -23.33
C ALA A 5 17.63 -15.04 -24.59
N SER A 6 17.51 -14.08 -25.51
CA SER A 6 16.91 -14.30 -26.82
C SER A 6 18.00 -14.63 -27.85
N ARG A 7 17.89 -15.81 -28.49
CA ARG A 7 18.69 -16.21 -29.61
C ARG A 7 17.89 -16.02 -30.89
N GLY A 8 18.21 -14.98 -31.66
CA GLY A 8 17.66 -14.80 -32.99
C GLY A 8 18.43 -15.63 -34.01
N LEU A 9 17.76 -16.59 -34.65
CA LEU A 9 18.25 -17.28 -35.87
C LEU A 9 17.82 -16.46 -37.09
N GLY A 10 18.76 -15.79 -37.70
CA GLY A 10 18.49 -15.12 -38.98
C GLY A 10 19.67 -14.29 -39.45
N ASP A 11 20.24 -14.71 -40.54
CA ASP A 11 21.25 -14.10 -41.40
C ASP A 11 22.71 -14.06 -40.94
N VAL A 12 23.53 -14.59 -41.82
CA VAL A 12 24.99 -14.83 -41.80
C VAL A 12 25.84 -13.55 -41.67
N TYR A 13 25.24 -12.38 -41.47
CA TYR A 13 25.92 -11.12 -41.24
C TYR A 13 25.76 -10.64 -39.79
N LYS A 14 26.71 -11.07 -38.93
CA LYS A 14 27.14 -10.38 -37.69
C LYS A 14 26.02 -9.78 -36.79
N ARG A 15 25.02 -10.52 -36.43
CA ARG A 15 24.25 -10.15 -35.21
C ARG A 15 24.93 -10.75 -34.00
N GLN A 16 25.77 -9.94 -33.39
CA GLN A 16 26.35 -10.24 -32.09
C GLN A 16 25.18 -10.40 -31.11
N GLY A 17 25.12 -11.54 -30.41
CA GLY A 17 24.08 -11.80 -29.40
C GLY A 17 23.96 -10.65 -28.42
N LEU A 18 22.74 -10.42 -27.93
CA LEU A 18 22.41 -9.40 -26.92
C LEU A 18 21.96 -10.09 -25.63
N ILE A 19 22.51 -9.69 -24.52
CA ILE A 19 22.11 -10.17 -23.21
C ILE A 19 21.58 -9.01 -22.35
N TYR A 20 20.49 -9.26 -21.64
CA TYR A 20 19.94 -8.40 -20.61
C TYR A 20 20.02 -9.10 -19.25
N LYS A 21 20.46 -8.39 -18.24
CA LYS A 21 20.39 -8.83 -16.84
C LYS A 21 19.64 -7.82 -16.02
N TYR A 22 18.66 -8.33 -15.26
CA TYR A 22 17.83 -7.55 -14.37
C TYR A 22 18.03 -8.03 -12.94
N ASN A 23 18.08 -7.11 -12.01
CA ASN A 23 18.04 -7.40 -10.57
C ASN A 23 16.97 -6.55 -9.92
N TYR A 24 16.00 -7.22 -9.32
CA TYR A 24 14.96 -6.58 -8.50
C TYR A 24 15.21 -6.96 -7.05
N ARG A 25 15.22 -5.95 -6.19
CA ARG A 25 15.22 -6.14 -4.74
C ARG A 25 14.06 -5.40 -4.14
N TYR A 26 13.22 -6.11 -3.40
CA TYR A 26 12.09 -5.57 -2.69
C TYR A 26 12.34 -5.68 -1.18
N MET A 27 12.12 -4.60 -0.45
CA MET A 27 12.18 -4.58 1.00
C MET A 27 10.91 -3.95 1.53
N THR A 28 10.23 -4.66 2.43
CA THR A 28 9.01 -4.18 3.07
C THR A 28 9.14 -4.35 4.58
N TYR A 29 8.87 -3.28 5.31
CA TYR A 29 8.82 -3.28 6.76
C TYR A 29 7.45 -2.79 7.20
N THR A 30 6.84 -3.53 8.13
CA THR A 30 5.64 -3.10 8.81
C THR A 30 5.88 -3.18 10.31
N PHE A 31 5.65 -2.10 11.00
CA PHE A 31 5.80 -2.00 12.45
C PHE A 31 4.48 -1.53 13.05
N ASN A 32 3.90 -2.36 13.93
CA ASN A 32 2.61 -2.11 14.55
C ASN A 32 2.74 -2.03 16.08
N GLN A 33 2.08 -1.04 16.66
CA GLN A 33 1.91 -0.87 18.10
C GLN A 33 0.42 -0.76 18.42
N LEU A 34 -0.07 -1.63 19.31
CA LEU A 34 -1.48 -1.70 19.65
C LEU A 34 -1.64 -1.67 21.18
N ILE A 35 -2.59 -0.88 21.63
CA ILE A 35 -3.05 -0.86 23.01
C ILE A 35 -4.53 -1.18 23.00
N THR A 36 -4.94 -2.19 23.75
CA THR A 36 -6.34 -2.60 23.87
C THR A 36 -6.81 -2.44 25.31
N TYR A 37 -8.06 -2.03 25.47
CA TYR A 37 -8.72 -1.94 26.75
C TYR A 37 -10.11 -2.57 26.64
N ASP A 38 -10.35 -3.61 27.45
CA ASP A 38 -11.61 -4.35 27.50
C ASP A 38 -12.12 -4.38 28.91
N ARG A 39 -13.35 -3.88 29.14
CA ARG A 39 -13.96 -3.92 30.46
C ARG A 39 -15.48 -3.91 30.41
N THR A 40 -16.09 -4.67 31.33
CA THR A 40 -17.51 -4.60 31.61
C THR A 40 -17.72 -3.91 32.97
N PHE A 41 -18.62 -2.94 33.00
CA PHE A 41 -18.99 -2.20 34.22
C PHE A 41 -20.45 -2.49 34.57
N ALA A 42 -20.72 -2.70 35.87
CA ALA A 42 -22.05 -2.93 36.40
C ALA A 42 -22.85 -4.00 35.62
N ASP A 43 -22.17 -5.00 35.06
CA ASP A 43 -22.71 -6.11 34.25
C ASP A 43 -23.60 -5.68 33.07
N ARG A 44 -23.57 -4.41 32.69
CA ARG A 44 -24.42 -3.81 31.66
C ARG A 44 -23.69 -2.97 30.63
N HIS A 45 -22.53 -2.44 30.96
CA HIS A 45 -21.76 -1.56 30.11
C HIS A 45 -20.48 -2.28 29.63
N GLU A 46 -20.46 -2.64 28.40
CA GLU A 46 -19.31 -3.27 27.74
C GLU A 46 -18.53 -2.20 26.97
N VAL A 47 -17.25 -2.06 27.29
CA VAL A 47 -16.34 -1.12 26.61
C VAL A 47 -15.18 -1.91 26.05
N ASN A 48 -14.96 -1.80 24.75
CA ASN A 48 -13.78 -2.27 24.07
C ASN A 48 -13.16 -1.10 23.32
N ALA A 49 -11.93 -0.73 23.67
CA ALA A 49 -11.20 0.35 23.03
C ALA A 49 -9.86 -0.17 22.49
N LEU A 50 -9.45 0.36 21.34
CA LEU A 50 -8.17 0.06 20.71
C LEU A 50 -7.56 1.37 20.25
N LEU A 51 -6.27 1.54 20.55
CA LEU A 51 -5.40 2.56 19.97
C LEU A 51 -4.27 1.89 19.22
N GLY A 52 -3.94 2.38 18.04
CA GLY A 52 -2.91 1.79 17.21
C GLY A 52 -2.06 2.83 16.50
N HIS A 53 -0.82 2.47 16.30
CA HIS A 53 0.13 3.13 15.42
C HIS A 53 0.71 2.09 14.48
N GLU A 54 0.80 2.41 13.21
CA GLU A 54 1.38 1.57 12.17
C GLU A 54 2.35 2.39 11.33
N PHE A 55 3.53 1.85 11.13
CA PHE A 55 4.50 2.37 10.16
C PHE A 55 4.74 1.30 9.10
N TYR A 56 4.56 1.69 7.85
CA TYR A 56 4.80 0.87 6.66
C TYR A 56 5.88 1.52 5.80
N SER A 57 6.86 0.74 5.35
CA SER A 57 7.90 1.17 4.41
C SER A 57 8.09 0.10 3.34
N TYR A 58 8.07 0.54 2.10
CA TYR A 58 8.34 -0.27 0.93
C TYR A 58 9.45 0.38 0.12
N GLU A 59 10.44 -0.40 -0.27
CA GLU A 59 11.54 0.01 -1.14
C GLU A 59 11.72 -1.02 -2.26
N GLN A 60 11.78 -0.54 -3.48
CA GLN A 60 12.07 -1.32 -4.67
C GLN A 60 13.34 -0.78 -5.32
N ASN A 61 14.36 -1.61 -5.40
CA ASN A 61 15.57 -1.34 -6.17
C ASN A 61 15.54 -2.15 -7.47
N TYR A 62 15.75 -1.48 -8.56
CA TYR A 62 15.86 -2.06 -9.90
C TYR A 62 17.22 -1.72 -10.48
N LEU A 63 17.90 -2.72 -11.02
CA LEU A 63 19.13 -2.58 -11.79
C LEU A 63 18.99 -3.40 -13.07
N GLU A 64 19.28 -2.78 -14.17
CA GLU A 64 19.37 -3.45 -15.48
C GLU A 64 20.72 -3.18 -16.11
N ALA A 65 21.24 -4.17 -16.82
CA ALA A 65 22.41 -4.02 -17.68
C ALA A 65 22.22 -4.84 -18.94
N SER A 66 22.64 -4.28 -20.08
CA SER A 66 22.62 -4.97 -21.36
C SER A 66 23.98 -4.90 -22.06
N ARG A 67 24.26 -5.93 -22.81
CA ARG A 67 25.49 -6.04 -23.61
C ARG A 67 25.20 -6.71 -24.92
N SER A 68 25.82 -6.19 -25.99
CA SER A 68 25.94 -6.84 -27.30
C SER A 68 27.38 -7.37 -27.52
N GLY A 69 27.60 -8.16 -28.57
CA GLY A 69 28.92 -8.68 -28.88
C GLY A 69 29.33 -9.86 -28.01
N LEU A 70 28.40 -10.75 -27.72
CA LEU A 70 28.65 -11.94 -26.89
C LEU A 70 29.60 -12.90 -27.59
N VAL A 71 30.58 -13.40 -26.84
CA VAL A 71 31.39 -14.58 -27.23
C VAL A 71 30.54 -15.82 -26.92
N GLU A 72 30.54 -16.78 -27.80
CA GLU A 72 29.79 -18.03 -27.62
C GLU A 72 30.17 -18.72 -26.30
N GLY A 73 29.16 -19.09 -25.52
CA GLY A 73 29.35 -19.72 -24.20
C GLY A 73 29.49 -18.77 -23.02
N ILE A 74 29.55 -17.44 -23.23
CA ILE A 74 29.58 -16.44 -22.14
C ILE A 74 28.23 -15.77 -22.03
N TYR A 75 27.53 -16.03 -20.92
CA TYR A 75 26.18 -15.48 -20.59
C TYR A 75 26.24 -14.43 -19.48
N GLU A 76 27.36 -13.72 -19.37
CA GLU A 76 27.59 -12.68 -18.39
C GLU A 76 27.75 -11.30 -19.04
N VAL A 77 27.32 -10.25 -18.32
CA VAL A 77 27.55 -8.85 -18.73
C VAL A 77 28.99 -8.49 -18.34
N VAL A 78 29.97 -9.09 -19.03
CA VAL A 78 31.41 -8.87 -18.82
C VAL A 78 32.08 -8.45 -20.13
N GLY A 79 33.19 -7.73 -20.05
CA GLY A 79 33.99 -7.29 -21.16
C GLY A 79 34.00 -5.78 -21.38
N SER A 80 34.63 -5.33 -22.45
CA SER A 80 35.06 -3.94 -22.65
C SER A 80 33.91 -2.96 -22.97
N THR A 81 32.71 -3.44 -23.39
CA THR A 81 31.64 -2.55 -23.82
C THR A 81 30.31 -2.97 -23.24
N ILE A 82 29.78 -2.17 -22.28
CA ILE A 82 28.43 -2.24 -21.81
C ILE A 82 27.57 -1.34 -22.70
N ASN A 83 26.50 -1.87 -23.31
CA ASN A 83 25.62 -1.08 -24.16
C ASN A 83 24.75 -0.11 -23.37
N SER A 84 24.20 -0.60 -22.23
CA SER A 84 23.34 0.17 -21.35
C SER A 84 23.40 -0.39 -19.94
N ALA A 85 23.38 0.50 -18.98
CA ALA A 85 23.12 0.18 -17.58
C ALA A 85 22.23 1.28 -17.00
N SER A 86 21.19 0.89 -16.29
CA SER A 86 20.32 1.82 -15.57
C SER A 86 19.90 1.26 -14.22
N SER A 87 19.63 2.13 -13.28
CA SER A 87 19.12 1.75 -11.97
C SER A 87 18.06 2.74 -11.49
N LEU A 88 17.09 2.24 -10.74
CA LEU A 88 16.02 3.04 -10.17
C LEU A 88 15.70 2.52 -8.77
N THR A 89 15.53 3.44 -7.85
CA THR A 89 14.99 3.13 -6.53
C THR A 89 13.64 3.83 -6.39
N LYS A 90 12.62 3.07 -6.00
CA LYS A 90 11.30 3.61 -5.62
C LYS A 90 11.07 3.30 -4.16
N ASP A 91 10.63 4.28 -3.40
CA ASP A 91 10.24 4.13 -2.01
C ASP A 91 8.84 4.67 -1.76
N HIS A 92 8.15 4.03 -0.83
CA HIS A 92 6.83 4.42 -0.38
C HIS A 92 6.72 4.18 1.13
N ARG A 93 6.25 5.17 1.86
CA ARG A 93 6.10 5.12 3.31
C ARG A 93 4.73 5.62 3.70
N ILE A 94 4.14 4.91 4.67
CA ILE A 94 2.87 5.30 5.28
C ILE A 94 3.07 5.28 6.78
N GLU A 95 2.59 6.31 7.45
CA GLU A 95 2.48 6.38 8.90
C GLU A 95 1.02 6.58 9.27
N SER A 96 0.50 5.75 10.15
CA SER A 96 -0.91 5.68 10.48
C SER A 96 -1.13 5.68 11.97
N TYR A 97 -2.11 6.45 12.42
CA TYR A 97 -2.64 6.43 13.78
C TYR A 97 -4.13 6.10 13.71
N PHE A 98 -4.58 5.19 14.55
CA PHE A 98 -5.99 4.80 14.54
C PHE A 98 -6.51 4.49 15.93
N ALA A 99 -7.81 4.75 16.09
CA ALA A 99 -8.54 4.46 17.29
C ALA A 99 -9.87 3.79 16.95
N ARG A 100 -10.30 2.86 17.79
CA ARG A 100 -11.61 2.23 17.70
C ARG A 100 -12.21 2.13 19.08
N LEU A 101 -13.49 2.41 19.17
CA LEU A 101 -14.31 2.26 20.37
C LEU A 101 -15.55 1.46 20.02
N ASN A 102 -15.78 0.37 20.75
CA ASN A 102 -17.04 -0.34 20.75
C ASN A 102 -17.65 -0.22 22.15
N TYR A 103 -18.90 0.20 22.22
CA TYR A 103 -19.65 0.32 23.43
C TYR A 103 -20.94 -0.47 23.33
N GLY A 104 -21.17 -1.37 24.28
CA GLY A 104 -22.40 -2.14 24.45
C GLY A 104 -23.13 -1.73 25.71
N PHE A 105 -24.45 -1.61 25.62
CA PHE A 105 -25.29 -1.37 26.76
C PHE A 105 -26.42 -2.41 26.85
N ASP A 106 -26.53 -3.06 27.99
CA ASP A 106 -27.58 -4.03 28.35
C ASP A 106 -27.71 -5.18 27.35
N HIS A 107 -26.64 -5.50 26.62
CA HIS A 107 -26.60 -6.46 25.52
C HIS A 107 -27.60 -6.19 24.38
N LYS A 108 -28.15 -4.97 24.30
CA LYS A 108 -29.16 -4.55 23.35
C LYS A 108 -28.73 -3.45 22.41
N TYR A 109 -28.03 -2.46 22.94
CA TYR A 109 -27.60 -1.27 22.21
C TYR A 109 -26.12 -1.30 22.05
N TYR A 110 -25.65 -1.10 20.83
CA TYR A 110 -24.24 -1.08 20.53
C TYR A 110 -23.92 0.15 19.69
N ILE A 111 -22.82 0.79 20.03
CA ILE A 111 -22.24 1.90 19.26
C ILE A 111 -20.80 1.52 18.94
N ASP A 112 -20.41 1.66 17.71
CA ASP A 112 -19.03 1.55 17.25
C ASP A 112 -18.59 2.87 16.64
N ALA A 113 -17.37 3.27 16.94
CA ALA A 113 -16.73 4.42 16.35
C ALA A 113 -15.30 4.05 15.97
N SER A 114 -14.86 4.48 14.80
CA SER A 114 -13.47 4.35 14.37
C SER A 114 -12.96 5.67 13.82
N TRP A 115 -11.70 5.92 14.04
CA TRP A 115 -10.98 7.03 13.47
C TRP A 115 -9.59 6.56 13.05
N ARG A 116 -9.14 7.01 11.87
CA ARG A 116 -7.81 6.74 11.35
C ARG A 116 -7.27 7.98 10.66
N THR A 117 -5.99 8.23 10.84
CA THR A 117 -5.26 9.22 10.05
C THR A 117 -4.03 8.57 9.45
N ASP A 118 -3.85 8.78 8.16
CA ASP A 118 -2.75 8.19 7.39
C ASP A 118 -1.95 9.28 6.71
N GLY A 119 -0.64 9.27 6.92
CA GLY A 119 0.32 10.12 6.24
C GLY A 119 1.09 9.31 5.20
N SER A 120 0.89 9.61 3.91
CA SER A 120 1.54 8.91 2.82
C SER A 120 2.60 9.76 2.13
N SER A 121 3.76 9.16 1.83
CA SER A 121 4.83 9.81 1.06
C SER A 121 4.48 10.10 -0.40
N ARG A 122 3.34 9.56 -0.90
CA ARG A 122 2.83 9.85 -2.24
C ARG A 122 2.29 11.26 -2.41
N PHE A 123 2.01 11.94 -1.30
CA PHE A 123 1.47 13.31 -1.28
C PHE A 123 2.50 14.32 -0.79
N ALA A 124 2.30 15.57 -1.18
CA ALA A 124 3.14 16.68 -0.73
C ALA A 124 3.14 16.82 0.81
N PRO A 125 4.22 17.29 1.44
CA PRO A 125 4.33 17.41 2.89
C PRO A 125 3.14 18.09 3.56
N ASP A 126 2.56 19.12 2.92
CA ASP A 126 1.47 19.91 3.47
C ASP A 126 0.10 19.24 3.37
N THR A 127 -0.05 18.24 2.51
CA THR A 127 -1.33 17.57 2.21
C THR A 127 -1.31 16.05 2.38
N ARG A 128 -0.24 15.51 2.96
CA ARG A 128 -0.04 14.05 3.05
C ARG A 128 -0.93 13.34 4.05
N TRP A 129 -1.55 14.05 4.99
CA TRP A 129 -2.37 13.48 6.05
C TRP A 129 -3.84 13.45 5.66
N GLY A 130 -4.40 12.25 5.53
CA GLY A 130 -5.82 12.00 5.36
C GLY A 130 -6.47 11.57 6.67
N HIS A 131 -7.71 12.03 6.93
CA HIS A 131 -8.48 11.66 8.11
C HIS A 131 -9.74 10.91 7.69
N PHE A 132 -9.92 9.74 8.27
CA PHE A 132 -11.02 8.83 7.97
C PHE A 132 -11.72 8.45 9.27
N TRP A 133 -13.03 8.33 9.22
CA TRP A 133 -13.80 7.97 10.40
C TRP A 133 -15.09 7.26 10.05
N SER A 134 -15.57 6.46 10.97
CA SER A 134 -16.89 5.85 10.86
C SER A 134 -17.57 5.78 12.23
N VAL A 135 -18.87 5.84 12.21
CA VAL A 135 -19.73 5.62 13.37
C VAL A 135 -20.85 4.67 12.96
N GLY A 136 -21.10 3.67 13.78
CA GLY A 136 -22.19 2.73 13.63
C GLY A 136 -23.00 2.60 14.90
N ALA A 137 -24.26 2.23 14.75
CA ALA A 137 -25.13 1.88 15.85
C ALA A 137 -25.92 0.62 15.51
N SER A 138 -26.13 -0.23 16.49
CA SER A 138 -27.00 -1.38 16.34
C SER A 138 -27.90 -1.58 17.55
N TRP A 139 -29.14 -1.94 17.27
CA TRP A 139 -30.17 -2.18 18.27
C TRP A 139 -30.74 -3.57 18.10
N ARG A 140 -30.60 -4.40 19.13
CA ARG A 140 -31.17 -5.74 19.19
C ARG A 140 -32.61 -5.65 19.68
N ILE A 141 -33.54 -5.41 18.77
CA ILE A 141 -34.97 -5.21 19.06
C ILE A 141 -35.58 -6.46 19.68
N SER A 142 -35.14 -7.66 19.24
CA SER A 142 -35.61 -8.93 19.79
C SER A 142 -35.39 -9.11 21.32
N GLN A 143 -34.44 -8.36 21.89
CA GLN A 143 -34.14 -8.40 23.33
C GLN A 143 -35.02 -7.43 24.16
N GLU A 144 -35.86 -6.64 23.49
CA GLU A 144 -36.76 -5.73 24.17
C GLU A 144 -37.93 -6.45 24.83
N LYS A 145 -38.42 -5.86 25.92
CA LYS A 145 -39.52 -6.47 26.72
C LYS A 145 -40.77 -6.68 25.88
N PHE A 146 -41.09 -5.75 24.96
CA PHE A 146 -42.28 -5.80 24.10
C PHE A 146 -42.20 -6.87 22.99
N MET A 147 -41.00 -7.45 22.75
CA MET A 147 -40.79 -8.50 21.74
C MET A 147 -40.78 -9.93 22.34
N ARG A 148 -40.73 -10.08 23.66
CA ARG A 148 -40.59 -11.37 24.34
C ARG A 148 -41.70 -12.36 24.05
N ASP A 149 -42.90 -11.86 23.75
CA ASP A 149 -44.07 -12.70 23.52
C ASP A 149 -44.16 -13.23 22.08
N LEU A 150 -43.23 -12.80 21.20
CA LEU A 150 -43.17 -13.23 19.82
C LEU A 150 -42.27 -14.47 19.67
N SER A 151 -42.80 -15.63 19.96
CA SER A 151 -42.07 -16.91 19.95
C SER A 151 -41.53 -17.35 18.56
N TRP A 152 -42.02 -16.72 17.50
CA TRP A 152 -41.57 -16.99 16.11
C TRP A 152 -40.34 -16.17 15.69
N LEU A 153 -39.93 -15.18 16.51
CA LEU A 153 -38.87 -14.25 16.17
C LEU A 153 -37.68 -14.44 17.13
N ASP A 154 -36.64 -15.12 16.66
CA ASP A 154 -35.43 -15.39 17.44
C ASP A 154 -34.49 -14.20 17.53
N ASN A 155 -34.27 -13.51 16.40
CA ASN A 155 -33.36 -12.38 16.37
C ASN A 155 -33.82 -11.30 15.37
N LEU A 156 -33.99 -10.08 15.89
CA LEU A 156 -34.21 -8.88 15.09
C LEU A 156 -33.24 -7.80 15.55
N THR A 157 -32.35 -7.39 14.66
CA THR A 157 -31.36 -6.35 14.92
C THR A 157 -31.39 -5.29 13.83
N LEU A 158 -31.60 -4.05 14.21
CA LEU A 158 -31.47 -2.89 13.34
C LEU A 158 -30.03 -2.38 13.41
N LYS A 159 -29.42 -2.11 12.24
CA LYS A 159 -28.06 -1.54 12.15
C LYS A 159 -28.05 -0.37 11.21
N ALA A 160 -27.29 0.67 11.58
CA ALA A 160 -27.00 1.81 10.73
C ALA A 160 -25.54 2.22 10.93
N SER A 161 -24.87 2.61 9.85
CA SER A 161 -23.51 3.11 9.92
C SER A 161 -23.27 4.18 8.85
N TYR A 162 -22.38 5.10 9.17
CA TYR A 162 -21.91 6.13 8.26
C TYR A 162 -20.41 6.36 8.46
N GLY A 163 -19.69 6.64 7.38
CA GLY A 163 -18.26 6.86 7.46
C GLY A 163 -17.68 7.51 6.21
N VAL A 164 -16.45 8.01 6.35
CA VAL A 164 -15.65 8.61 5.30
C VAL A 164 -14.43 7.75 5.09
N GLN A 165 -14.21 7.35 3.83
CA GLN A 165 -13.06 6.56 3.39
C GLN A 165 -12.23 7.37 2.41
N GLY A 166 -10.94 7.05 2.30
CA GLY A 166 -10.03 7.63 1.34
C GLY A 166 -9.33 6.57 0.51
N ASN A 167 -8.72 7.03 -0.56
CA ASN A 167 -7.87 6.22 -1.42
C ASN A 167 -6.57 6.99 -1.70
N GLU A 168 -5.43 6.34 -1.57
CA GLU A 168 -4.10 6.90 -1.89
C GLU A 168 -3.57 6.46 -3.27
N GLY A 169 -4.35 5.71 -4.04
CA GLY A 169 -3.97 5.21 -5.36
C GLY A 169 -3.81 6.34 -6.37
N ILE A 170 -2.57 6.80 -6.58
CA ILE A 170 -2.22 7.73 -7.64
C ILE A 170 -1.58 6.93 -8.77
N LEU A 171 -2.18 6.99 -9.95
CA LEU A 171 -1.66 6.35 -11.15
C LEU A 171 -0.97 7.40 -12.04
N ASP A 172 0.08 7.00 -12.74
CA ASP A 172 0.67 7.79 -13.79
C ASP A 172 -0.16 7.72 -15.09
N SER A 173 0.25 8.46 -16.12
CA SER A 173 -0.42 8.48 -17.43
C SER A 173 -0.45 7.11 -18.13
N SER A 174 0.38 6.18 -17.69
CA SER A 174 0.47 4.81 -18.22
C SER A 174 -0.29 3.79 -17.38
N GLY A 175 -0.97 4.24 -16.30
CA GLY A 175 -1.75 3.38 -15.41
C GLY A 175 -0.92 2.63 -14.36
N TYR A 176 0.35 2.99 -14.16
CA TYR A 176 1.20 2.44 -13.11
C TYR A 176 1.19 3.31 -11.86
N ASP A 177 1.45 2.69 -10.69
CA ASP A 177 1.56 3.40 -9.41
C ASP A 177 2.60 4.53 -9.47
N ASN A 178 2.13 5.77 -9.22
CA ASN A 178 2.98 6.93 -9.10
C ASN A 178 3.33 7.18 -7.63
N PHE A 179 4.58 6.97 -7.27
CA PHE A 179 5.09 7.17 -5.90
C PHE A 179 5.49 8.62 -5.62
N TYR A 180 5.69 9.43 -6.65
CA TYR A 180 6.26 10.78 -6.56
C TYR A 180 5.43 11.82 -7.32
N GLY A 181 4.12 11.62 -7.43
CA GLY A 181 3.24 12.45 -8.26
C GLY A 181 3.20 13.95 -7.90
N TRP A 182 3.70 14.33 -6.73
CA TRP A 182 3.77 15.72 -6.28
C TRP A 182 5.14 16.36 -6.53
N GLN A 183 6.16 15.58 -6.92
CA GLN A 183 7.52 16.08 -7.19
C GLN A 183 7.67 16.40 -8.67
N GLY A 184 8.27 17.56 -8.96
CA GLY A 184 8.79 17.85 -10.29
C GLY A 184 10.05 17.01 -10.55
N TYR A 185 10.10 16.35 -11.69
CA TYR A 185 11.28 15.57 -12.11
C TYR A 185 12.20 16.46 -12.92
N TYR A 186 13.51 16.27 -12.70
CA TYR A 186 14.53 16.76 -13.62
C TYR A 186 14.89 15.63 -14.58
N ASP A 187 14.74 15.85 -15.86
CA ASP A 187 15.25 14.94 -16.88
C ASP A 187 16.72 15.30 -17.14
N ILE A 188 17.62 14.33 -16.85
CA ILE A 188 19.04 14.48 -17.12
C ILE A 188 19.29 13.95 -18.52
N ASN A 189 19.38 14.85 -19.49
CA ASN A 189 19.77 14.49 -20.85
C ASN A 189 21.14 13.79 -20.87
N SER A 190 21.27 12.76 -21.68
CA SER A 190 22.51 11.98 -21.86
C SER A 190 23.70 12.82 -22.32
N THR A 191 23.47 14.05 -22.75
CA THR A 191 24.49 15.03 -23.13
C THR A 191 24.98 15.91 -21.97
N GLY A 192 24.37 15.83 -20.80
CA GLY A 192 24.82 16.51 -19.58
C GLY A 192 24.76 18.03 -19.58
N THR A 193 24.08 18.64 -20.55
CA THR A 193 24.12 20.11 -20.75
C THR A 193 22.80 20.84 -20.47
N ASP A 194 21.67 20.12 -20.34
CA ASP A 194 20.39 20.77 -20.07
C ASP A 194 19.62 20.08 -18.93
N TYR A 195 19.32 20.84 -17.88
CA TYR A 195 18.35 20.48 -16.84
C TYR A 195 17.03 21.17 -17.19
N GLY A 196 16.07 20.42 -17.72
CA GLY A 196 14.72 20.93 -18.00
C GLY A 196 13.70 20.44 -16.95
N PHE A 197 12.74 21.31 -16.60
CA PHE A 197 11.52 20.85 -15.94
C PHE A 197 10.59 20.24 -17.00
N SER A 198 10.11 19.04 -16.79
CA SER A 198 9.02 18.42 -17.56
C SER A 198 7.71 18.54 -16.82
#